data_25df45751e42a5b28dcc59709a219c26
#
_entry.id   25df45751e42a5b28dcc59709a219c26
#
_cell.length_a   1.000
_cell.length_b   1.000
_cell.length_c   1.000
_cell.angle_alpha   90.00
_cell.angle_beta   90.00
_cell.angle_gamma   90.00
#
_symmetry.space_group_name_H-M   'P 1'
#
loop_
_entity.id
_entity.type
_entity.pdbx_description
1 polymer ?
#
loop_
_entity_poly.entity_id
_entity_poly.type
_entity_poly.pdbx_seq_one_letter_code
_entity_poly.pdbx_strand_id
1 'polypeptide(L)'
;MKKILVSTWCTDDYSELLGVEKLANSIKYFHPEVDHVIFDTKMTEQIHSEMPWMKPIWMMAATCLPFVEEYDMVVHLDADAVVTGPMTEFFESEEDIIGVRNNNSLDKASGHDFGITITHLPPFGNSQQIPIQNFINAGMIGANSKQFWYDWHNLNIEAARIKTEVNPYAHGIGDEQDTLNQIFNSDMYNTKIVDAMGSNVSYGISNHWGKNDNHWESWSQIYVKDDRLYLDDPKTGEPMCIKIMHQAGGHAAAQLN
;
A
#
# COMPACT_ATOMS: atom_id res chain seq x y z
N MET A 1 24.13 7.83 -1.83
CA MET A 1 22.73 7.80 -2.30
C MET A 1 22.15 6.51 -1.75
N LYS A 2 20.97 6.55 -1.17
CA LYS A 2 20.29 5.38 -0.61
C LYS A 2 19.98 4.39 -1.74
N LYS A 3 20.30 3.11 -1.55
CA LYS A 3 19.95 2.05 -2.52
C LYS A 3 18.51 1.61 -2.25
N ILE A 4 17.62 1.84 -3.20
CA ILE A 4 16.18 1.65 -3.04
C ILE A 4 15.67 0.61 -4.02
N LEU A 5 14.83 -0.30 -3.54
CA LEU A 5 14.09 -1.25 -4.36
C LEU A 5 12.58 -1.00 -4.21
N VAL A 6 11.89 -0.99 -5.34
CA VAL A 6 10.43 -1.17 -5.39
C VAL A 6 10.14 -2.62 -5.75
N SER A 7 9.42 -3.32 -4.87
CA SER A 7 8.92 -4.67 -5.09
C SER A 7 7.43 -4.63 -5.40
N THR A 8 7.05 -5.16 -6.52
CA THR A 8 5.65 -5.29 -6.95
C THR A 8 5.31 -6.77 -7.07
N TRP A 9 4.23 -7.19 -6.46
CA TRP A 9 3.76 -8.55 -6.60
C TRP A 9 2.66 -8.64 -7.66
N CYS A 10 2.88 -9.44 -8.69
CA CYS A 10 1.92 -9.67 -9.76
C CYS A 10 2.14 -11.02 -10.41
N THR A 11 1.17 -11.92 -10.31
CA THR A 11 1.21 -13.18 -11.05
C THR A 11 0.91 -12.94 -12.53
N ASP A 12 1.42 -13.81 -13.41
CA ASP A 12 1.33 -13.67 -14.87
C ASP A 12 -0.11 -13.52 -15.35
N ASP A 13 -1.05 -14.24 -14.71
CA ASP A 13 -2.49 -14.20 -15.04
C ASP A 13 -3.11 -12.80 -14.88
N TYR A 14 -2.53 -11.96 -14.01
CA TYR A 14 -3.02 -10.61 -13.72
C TYR A 14 -2.17 -9.50 -14.34
N SER A 15 -1.00 -9.81 -14.88
CA SER A 15 -0.03 -8.82 -15.34
C SER A 15 -0.58 -7.87 -16.42
N GLU A 16 -1.32 -8.41 -17.39
CA GLU A 16 -1.96 -7.62 -18.45
C GLU A 16 -3.16 -6.82 -17.89
N LEU A 17 -3.99 -7.45 -17.06
CA LEU A 17 -5.18 -6.85 -16.49
C LEU A 17 -4.84 -5.66 -15.58
N LEU A 18 -3.83 -5.83 -14.72
CA LEU A 18 -3.42 -4.81 -13.75
C LEU A 18 -2.51 -3.74 -14.37
N GLY A 19 -1.94 -4.00 -15.53
CA GLY A 19 -1.08 -3.05 -16.23
C GLY A 19 0.29 -2.87 -15.61
N VAL A 20 0.86 -3.92 -15.04
CA VAL A 20 2.15 -3.92 -14.34
C VAL A 20 3.30 -3.37 -15.19
N GLU A 21 3.23 -3.50 -16.51
CA GLU A 21 4.19 -2.91 -17.43
C GLU A 21 4.13 -1.37 -17.41
N LYS A 22 2.92 -0.78 -17.28
CA LYS A 22 2.77 0.68 -17.15
C LYS A 22 3.38 1.16 -15.84
N LEU A 23 3.19 0.42 -14.74
CA LEU A 23 3.83 0.70 -13.46
C LEU A 23 5.35 0.67 -13.62
N ALA A 24 5.92 -0.39 -14.17
CA ALA A 24 7.36 -0.53 -14.36
C ALA A 24 7.94 0.63 -15.20
N ASN A 25 7.28 0.99 -16.30
CA ASN A 25 7.69 2.10 -17.15
C ASN A 25 7.59 3.45 -16.44
N SER A 26 6.56 3.66 -15.61
CA SER A 26 6.38 4.90 -14.86
C SER A 26 7.41 5.05 -13.73
N ILE A 27 7.75 3.99 -13.03
CA ILE A 27 8.85 3.99 -12.05
C ILE A 27 10.15 4.37 -12.74
N LYS A 28 10.49 3.70 -13.84
CA LYS A 28 11.71 3.96 -14.59
C LYS A 28 11.78 5.40 -15.14
N TYR A 29 10.65 5.98 -15.50
CA TYR A 29 10.58 7.35 -16.02
C TYR A 29 10.84 8.40 -14.93
N PHE A 30 10.17 8.27 -13.77
CA PHE A 30 10.27 9.26 -12.71
C PHE A 30 11.44 9.01 -11.76
N HIS A 31 11.88 7.75 -11.63
CA HIS A 31 12.89 7.29 -10.70
C HIS A 31 13.85 6.29 -11.35
N PRO A 32 14.64 6.72 -12.36
CA PRO A 32 15.57 5.83 -13.06
C PRO A 32 16.69 5.29 -12.15
N GLU A 33 16.88 5.89 -10.96
CA GLU A 33 17.86 5.49 -9.95
C GLU A 33 17.35 4.39 -9.01
N VAL A 34 16.07 4.06 -9.08
CA VAL A 34 15.43 3.06 -8.21
C VAL A 34 15.35 1.73 -8.93
N ASP A 35 15.77 0.66 -8.27
CA ASP A 35 15.58 -0.69 -8.79
C ASP A 35 14.11 -1.13 -8.65
N HIS A 36 13.59 -1.83 -9.63
CA HIS A 36 12.24 -2.38 -9.60
C HIS A 36 12.25 -3.87 -9.93
N VAL A 37 11.58 -4.65 -9.11
CA VAL A 37 11.37 -6.09 -9.32
C VAL A 37 9.89 -6.42 -9.32
N ILE A 38 9.47 -7.25 -10.25
CA ILE A 38 8.14 -7.85 -10.27
C ILE A 38 8.28 -9.27 -9.71
N PHE A 39 7.61 -9.49 -8.58
CA PHE A 39 7.53 -10.80 -7.95
C PHE A 39 6.44 -11.61 -8.66
N ASP A 40 6.84 -12.42 -9.63
CA ASP A 40 5.99 -13.11 -10.57
C ASP A 40 5.41 -14.45 -10.02
N THR A 41 4.68 -15.16 -10.87
CA THR A 41 4.09 -16.47 -10.55
C THR A 41 5.14 -17.46 -10.05
N LYS A 42 6.30 -17.54 -10.70
CA LYS A 42 7.35 -18.48 -10.32
C LYS A 42 7.90 -18.22 -8.93
N MET A 43 8.13 -16.95 -8.61
CA MET A 43 8.59 -16.54 -7.28
C MET A 43 7.50 -16.79 -6.24
N THR A 44 6.23 -16.57 -6.59
CA THR A 44 5.08 -16.84 -5.73
C THR A 44 4.95 -18.34 -5.43
N GLU A 45 5.12 -19.21 -6.42
CA GLU A 45 5.09 -20.66 -6.26
C GLU A 45 6.17 -21.16 -5.30
N GLN A 46 7.33 -20.51 -5.27
CA GLN A 46 8.37 -20.84 -4.31
C GLN A 46 7.90 -20.61 -2.88
N ILE A 47 7.26 -19.48 -2.59
CA ILE A 47 6.68 -19.22 -1.26
C ILE A 47 5.55 -20.22 -0.96
N HIS A 48 4.69 -20.50 -1.93
CA HIS A 48 3.60 -21.48 -1.77
C HIS A 48 4.10 -22.90 -1.51
N SER A 49 5.24 -23.29 -2.04
CA SER A 49 5.82 -24.61 -1.75
C SER A 49 6.15 -24.79 -0.27
N GLU A 50 6.49 -23.71 0.41
CA GLU A 50 6.82 -23.70 1.83
C GLU A 50 5.57 -23.47 2.71
N MET A 51 4.62 -22.66 2.21
CA MET A 51 3.41 -22.25 2.93
C MET A 51 2.15 -22.39 2.05
N PRO A 52 1.74 -23.62 1.66
CA PRO A 52 0.64 -23.83 0.70
C PRO A 52 -0.74 -23.40 1.20
N TRP A 53 -0.88 -23.20 2.50
CA TRP A 53 -2.10 -22.73 3.16
C TRP A 53 -2.22 -21.19 3.17
N MET A 54 -1.15 -20.47 2.88
CA MET A 54 -1.13 -19.01 2.92
C MET A 54 -1.77 -18.44 1.64
N LYS A 55 -2.83 -17.67 1.81
CA LYS A 55 -3.47 -17.00 0.67
C LYS A 55 -2.56 -15.90 0.13
N PRO A 56 -2.64 -15.60 -1.18
CA PRO A 56 -1.82 -14.58 -1.81
C PRO A 56 -1.78 -13.24 -1.08
N ILE A 57 -2.93 -12.73 -0.65
CA ILE A 57 -3.04 -11.45 0.05
C ILE A 57 -2.14 -11.36 1.30
N TRP A 58 -1.83 -12.47 1.96
CA TRP A 58 -0.93 -12.50 3.12
C TRP A 58 0.55 -12.53 2.75
N MET A 59 0.89 -12.56 1.45
CA MET A 59 2.26 -12.73 0.98
C MET A 59 2.98 -11.42 0.70
N MET A 60 2.34 -10.26 0.77
CA MET A 60 2.94 -8.97 0.40
C MET A 60 4.28 -8.74 1.10
N ALA A 61 4.36 -8.90 2.41
CA ALA A 61 5.61 -8.77 3.13
C ALA A 61 6.67 -9.79 2.68
N ALA A 62 6.26 -11.03 2.40
CA ALA A 62 7.15 -12.10 1.95
C ALA A 62 7.84 -11.77 0.62
N THR A 63 7.18 -11.02 -0.27
CA THR A 63 7.76 -10.62 -1.56
C THR A 63 8.89 -9.59 -1.41
N CYS A 64 8.98 -8.93 -0.27
CA CYS A 64 10.04 -7.96 0.03
C CYS A 64 11.26 -8.60 0.72
N LEU A 65 11.05 -9.69 1.48
CA LEU A 65 12.10 -10.31 2.30
C LEU A 65 13.38 -10.68 1.54
N PRO A 66 13.36 -11.19 0.30
CA PRO A 66 14.59 -11.55 -0.42
C PRO A 66 15.56 -10.39 -0.62
N PHE A 67 15.09 -9.15 -0.50
CA PHE A 67 15.82 -7.96 -0.87
C PHE A 67 16.28 -7.09 0.31
N VAL A 68 15.74 -7.33 1.52
CA VAL A 68 15.98 -6.45 2.67
C VAL A 68 17.44 -6.36 3.11
N GLU A 69 18.27 -7.37 2.78
CA GLU A 69 19.70 -7.36 3.13
C GLU A 69 20.55 -6.60 2.11
N GLU A 70 20.05 -6.36 0.91
CA GLU A 70 20.80 -5.74 -0.19
C GLU A 70 20.48 -4.25 -0.39
N TYR A 71 19.36 -3.77 0.15
CA TYR A 71 18.85 -2.42 -0.05
C TYR A 71 18.73 -1.65 1.26
N ASP A 72 18.97 -0.35 1.19
CA ASP A 72 18.79 0.56 2.32
C ASP A 72 17.31 0.83 2.61
N MET A 73 16.49 0.75 1.57
CA MET A 73 15.03 0.87 1.65
C MET A 73 14.38 -0.10 0.68
N VAL A 74 13.39 -0.84 1.16
CA VAL A 74 12.50 -1.64 0.31
C VAL A 74 11.10 -1.04 0.37
N VAL A 75 10.46 -0.96 -0.79
CA VAL A 75 9.11 -0.44 -0.95
C VAL A 75 8.24 -1.49 -1.61
N HIS A 76 7.10 -1.80 -1.02
CA HIS A 76 6.03 -2.52 -1.70
C HIS A 76 5.12 -1.53 -2.42
N LEU A 77 4.79 -1.83 -3.67
CA LEU A 77 3.84 -1.08 -4.48
C LEU A 77 2.94 -2.04 -5.26
N ASP A 78 1.64 -1.89 -5.09
CA ASP A 78 0.65 -2.73 -5.76
C ASP A 78 0.75 -2.64 -7.29
N ALA A 79 0.47 -3.75 -7.96
CA ALA A 79 0.60 -3.88 -9.41
C ALA A 79 -0.39 -3.01 -10.21
N ASP A 80 -1.49 -2.61 -9.58
CA ASP A 80 -2.52 -1.72 -10.15
C ASP A 80 -2.26 -0.23 -9.85
N ALA A 81 -1.04 0.11 -9.46
CA ALA A 81 -0.58 1.47 -9.30
C ALA A 81 0.14 1.99 -10.56
N VAL A 82 0.18 3.31 -10.71
CA VAL A 82 0.99 4.01 -11.72
C VAL A 82 1.62 5.23 -11.09
N VAL A 83 2.94 5.38 -11.23
CA VAL A 83 3.65 6.58 -10.77
C VAL A 83 3.41 7.71 -11.78
N THR A 84 2.93 8.85 -11.30
CA THR A 84 2.56 10.01 -12.11
C THR A 84 3.37 11.26 -11.77
N GLY A 85 4.28 11.15 -10.79
CA GLY A 85 5.17 12.22 -10.38
C GLY A 85 6.29 11.73 -9.47
N PRO A 86 7.30 12.56 -9.19
CA PRO A 86 8.42 12.17 -8.33
C PRO A 86 7.96 11.92 -6.90
N MET A 87 8.41 10.81 -6.31
CA MET A 87 8.12 10.38 -4.93
C MET A 87 9.29 10.70 -3.99
N THR A 88 9.98 11.79 -4.20
CA THR A 88 11.23 12.14 -3.51
C THR A 88 11.05 12.14 -1.99
N GLU A 89 9.98 12.76 -1.48
CA GLU A 89 9.72 12.82 -0.04
C GLU A 89 9.45 11.47 0.61
N PHE A 90 9.03 10.49 -0.18
CA PHE A 90 8.84 9.12 0.29
C PHE A 90 10.19 8.40 0.36
N PHE A 91 10.98 8.45 -0.70
CA PHE A 91 12.26 7.76 -0.79
C PHE A 91 13.37 8.37 0.08
N GLU A 92 13.32 9.68 0.33
CA GLU A 92 14.28 10.38 1.20
C GLU A 92 13.93 10.31 2.69
N SER A 93 12.80 9.73 3.04
CA SER A 93 12.37 9.58 4.43
C SER A 93 13.34 8.72 5.23
N GLU A 94 13.65 9.13 6.46
CA GLU A 94 14.61 8.45 7.35
C GLU A 94 13.89 7.63 8.44
N GLU A 95 12.56 7.68 8.49
CA GLU A 95 11.77 6.91 9.43
C GLU A 95 11.85 5.41 9.13
N ASP A 96 11.65 4.58 10.14
CA ASP A 96 11.73 3.11 10.00
C ASP A 96 10.70 2.59 9.01
N ILE A 97 9.48 3.16 9.04
CA ILE A 97 8.36 2.79 8.17
C ILE A 97 7.70 4.04 7.63
N ILE A 98 7.47 4.05 6.33
CA ILE A 98 6.76 5.12 5.64
C ILE A 98 5.49 4.53 5.03
N GLY A 99 4.34 4.99 5.49
CA GLY A 99 3.03 4.58 4.97
C GLY A 99 2.33 5.70 4.24
N VAL A 100 1.36 5.32 3.44
CA VAL A 100 0.47 6.27 2.77
C VAL A 100 -0.94 6.10 3.33
N ARG A 101 -1.59 7.21 3.61
CA ARG A 101 -2.94 7.20 4.20
C ARG A 101 -3.92 6.46 3.28
N ASN A 102 -4.77 5.63 3.89
CA ASN A 102 -5.85 5.00 3.16
C ASN A 102 -6.93 6.04 2.81
N ASN A 103 -7.26 6.19 1.52
CA ASN A 103 -8.19 7.20 1.03
C ASN A 103 -9.61 7.08 1.55
N ASN A 104 -10.06 5.86 1.85
CA ASN A 104 -11.36 5.65 2.48
C ASN A 104 -11.50 6.42 3.81
N SER A 105 -10.36 6.88 4.35
CA SER A 105 -10.30 7.68 5.56
C SER A 105 -10.56 9.17 5.33
N LEU A 106 -10.40 9.70 4.12
CA LEU A 106 -10.57 11.14 3.85
C LEU A 106 -12.03 11.53 3.70
N ASP A 107 -12.84 10.71 3.04
CA ASP A 107 -14.27 11.00 2.82
C ASP A 107 -15.10 10.93 4.09
N LYS A 108 -14.67 10.12 5.05
CA LYS A 108 -15.33 10.00 6.35
C LYS A 108 -14.85 11.04 7.37
N ALA A 109 -13.84 11.83 7.04
CA ALA A 109 -13.35 12.92 7.90
C ALA A 109 -14.35 14.10 8.03
N SER A 110 -15.50 14.01 7.38
CA SER A 110 -16.61 14.95 7.55
C SER A 110 -17.32 14.85 8.91
N GLY A 111 -16.57 14.73 10.00
CA GLY A 111 -17.08 15.02 11.35
C GLY A 111 -17.34 13.84 12.27
N HIS A 112 -16.93 12.64 11.94
CA HIS A 112 -17.02 11.52 12.87
C HIS A 112 -15.63 10.90 13.12
N ASP A 113 -15.18 10.92 14.36
CA ASP A 113 -14.02 10.17 14.86
C ASP A 113 -14.28 8.66 14.78
N PHE A 114 -14.38 8.11 13.59
CA PHE A 114 -14.40 6.67 13.42
C PHE A 114 -12.98 6.14 13.55
N GLY A 115 -12.72 5.40 14.62
CA GLY A 115 -11.55 4.55 14.68
C GLY A 115 -11.87 3.20 14.06
N ILE A 116 -10.90 2.62 13.40
CA ILE A 116 -10.96 1.23 12.95
C ILE A 116 -10.46 0.38 14.11
N THR A 117 -11.29 -0.56 14.58
CA THR A 117 -10.88 -1.49 15.62
C THR A 117 -10.14 -2.65 14.97
N ILE A 118 -8.87 -2.78 15.30
CA ILE A 118 -8.04 -3.91 14.90
C ILE A 118 -7.83 -4.81 16.10
N THR A 119 -8.00 -6.11 15.90
CA THR A 119 -7.62 -7.11 16.90
C THR A 119 -6.10 -7.25 16.87
N HIS A 120 -5.44 -6.80 17.91
CA HIS A 120 -4.01 -6.93 18.02
C HIS A 120 -3.60 -8.38 18.31
N LEU A 121 -2.60 -8.82 17.61
CA LEU A 121 -1.92 -10.08 17.85
C LEU A 121 -0.63 -9.83 18.63
N PRO A 122 -0.25 -10.72 19.57
CA PRO A 122 1.05 -10.59 20.23
C PRO A 122 2.20 -10.56 19.21
N PRO A 123 3.27 -9.78 19.44
CA PRO A 123 3.59 -9.00 20.66
C PRO A 123 3.09 -7.54 20.65
N PHE A 124 2.30 -7.10 19.70
CA PHE A 124 1.98 -5.70 19.41
C PHE A 124 0.93 -5.06 20.37
N GLY A 125 0.77 -5.60 21.54
CA GLY A 125 -0.06 -4.99 22.58
C GLY A 125 -1.52 -5.39 22.54
N ASN A 126 -2.38 -4.53 23.12
CA ASN A 126 -3.82 -4.76 23.20
C ASN A 126 -4.52 -4.17 21.99
N SER A 127 -5.65 -4.76 21.61
CA SER A 127 -6.52 -4.21 20.59
C SER A 127 -6.82 -2.74 20.86
N GLN A 128 -6.54 -1.90 19.88
CA GLN A 128 -6.77 -0.46 19.94
C GLN A 128 -7.66 -0.03 18.79
N GLN A 129 -8.40 1.02 19.04
CA GLN A 129 -9.07 1.72 17.98
C GLN A 129 -8.06 2.67 17.31
N ILE A 130 -7.71 2.38 16.07
CA ILE A 130 -6.81 3.24 15.29
C ILE A 130 -7.65 4.37 14.69
N PRO A 131 -7.32 5.63 14.99
CA PRO A 131 -7.98 6.76 14.35
C PRO A 131 -7.86 6.63 12.82
N ILE A 132 -8.94 6.91 12.10
CA ILE A 132 -8.97 6.71 10.65
C ILE A 132 -7.90 7.51 9.90
N GLN A 133 -7.51 8.68 10.41
CA GLN A 133 -6.43 9.49 9.86
C GLN A 133 -5.04 8.83 9.98
N ASN A 134 -4.91 7.84 10.87
CA ASN A 134 -3.67 7.07 11.07
C ASN A 134 -3.69 5.71 10.38
N PHE A 135 -4.78 5.40 9.68
CA PHE A 135 -4.91 4.14 8.97
C PHE A 135 -4.25 4.25 7.59
N ILE A 136 -3.25 3.40 7.34
CA ILE A 136 -2.48 3.40 6.10
C ILE A 136 -2.94 2.30 5.14
N ASN A 137 -2.65 2.50 3.86
CA ASN A 137 -2.94 1.57 2.79
C ASN A 137 -1.77 0.60 2.60
N ALA A 138 -2.05 -0.69 2.44
CA ALA A 138 -1.02 -1.71 2.21
C ALA A 138 -0.44 -1.69 0.79
N GLY A 139 -1.16 -1.11 -0.16
CA GLY A 139 -0.73 -1.04 -1.57
C GLY A 139 0.46 -0.12 -1.83
N MET A 140 0.87 0.68 -0.84
CA MET A 140 2.11 1.43 -0.87
C MET A 140 2.69 1.56 0.54
N ILE A 141 3.77 0.86 0.78
CA ILE A 141 4.50 0.88 2.04
C ILE A 141 6.01 0.81 1.78
N GLY A 142 6.78 1.63 2.46
CA GLY A 142 8.25 1.59 2.42
C GLY A 142 8.83 1.43 3.81
N ALA A 143 9.97 0.76 3.90
CA ALA A 143 10.69 0.68 5.15
C ALA A 143 12.20 0.74 4.96
N ASN A 144 12.83 1.53 5.82
CA ASN A 144 14.27 1.54 6.06
C ASN A 144 14.67 0.45 7.07
N SER A 145 13.72 0.03 7.92
CA SER A 145 13.93 -1.05 8.87
C SER A 145 13.72 -2.42 8.20
N LYS A 146 14.78 -3.21 8.14
CA LYS A 146 14.72 -4.61 7.68
C LYS A 146 13.80 -5.44 8.58
N GLN A 147 13.89 -5.21 9.89
CA GLN A 147 13.13 -5.94 10.89
C GLN A 147 11.62 -5.81 10.70
N PHE A 148 11.16 -4.65 10.21
CA PHE A 148 9.74 -4.43 9.90
C PHE A 148 9.19 -5.49 8.93
N TRP A 149 9.91 -5.83 7.85
CA TRP A 149 9.44 -6.80 6.86
C TRP A 149 9.32 -8.20 7.45
N TYR A 150 10.24 -8.61 8.32
CA TYR A 150 10.16 -9.87 9.05
C TYR A 150 9.00 -9.89 10.04
N ASP A 151 8.81 -8.81 10.78
CA ASP A 151 7.73 -8.71 11.76
C ASP A 151 6.35 -8.70 11.09
N TRP A 152 6.21 -7.97 10.00
CA TRP A 152 4.96 -7.96 9.23
C TRP A 152 4.68 -9.32 8.59
N HIS A 153 5.66 -9.97 8.03
CA HIS A 153 5.53 -11.33 7.50
C HIS A 153 5.10 -12.33 8.59
N ASN A 154 5.76 -12.33 9.74
CA ASN A 154 5.43 -13.21 10.85
C ASN A 154 4.01 -12.95 11.38
N LEU A 155 3.62 -11.70 11.46
CA LEU A 155 2.27 -11.32 11.88
C LEU A 155 1.21 -11.78 10.86
N ASN A 156 1.49 -11.69 9.57
CA ASN A 156 0.64 -12.21 8.51
C ASN A 156 0.48 -13.72 8.60
N ILE A 157 1.56 -14.46 8.88
CA ILE A 157 1.51 -15.91 9.12
C ILE A 157 0.56 -16.23 10.28
N GLU A 158 0.74 -15.56 11.41
CA GLU A 158 -0.09 -15.80 12.60
C GLU A 158 -1.56 -15.44 12.35
N ALA A 159 -1.84 -14.31 11.69
CA ALA A 159 -3.19 -13.90 11.34
C ALA A 159 -3.86 -14.88 10.37
N ALA A 160 -3.14 -15.33 9.35
CA ALA A 160 -3.63 -16.31 8.39
C ALA A 160 -3.91 -17.65 9.07
N ARG A 161 -3.02 -18.10 9.99
CA ARG A 161 -3.20 -19.32 10.77
C ARG A 161 -4.46 -19.24 11.64
N ILE A 162 -4.66 -18.14 12.35
CA ILE A 162 -5.84 -17.94 13.19
C ILE A 162 -7.11 -18.02 12.34
N LYS A 163 -7.15 -17.33 11.22
CA LYS A 163 -8.31 -17.35 10.32
C LYS A 163 -8.59 -18.72 9.72
N THR A 164 -7.55 -19.48 9.41
CA THR A 164 -7.70 -20.78 8.75
C THR A 164 -8.03 -21.89 9.74
N GLU A 165 -7.34 -21.93 10.88
CA GLU A 165 -7.36 -23.08 11.80
C GLU A 165 -8.25 -22.88 13.01
N VAL A 166 -8.33 -21.64 13.51
CA VAL A 166 -8.97 -21.36 14.81
C VAL A 166 -10.37 -20.79 14.62
N ASN A 167 -10.50 -19.74 13.83
CA ASN A 167 -11.79 -19.07 13.64
C ASN A 167 -11.85 -18.31 12.31
N PRO A 168 -12.47 -18.87 11.27
CA PRO A 168 -12.61 -18.19 9.98
C PRO A 168 -13.46 -16.92 10.03
N TYR A 169 -14.19 -16.72 11.13
CA TYR A 169 -15.01 -15.53 11.38
C TYR A 169 -14.40 -14.60 12.43
N ALA A 170 -13.09 -14.73 12.73
CA ALA A 170 -12.43 -13.83 13.67
C ALA A 170 -12.60 -12.37 13.22
N HIS A 171 -13.48 -11.64 13.88
CA HIS A 171 -13.70 -10.23 13.61
C HIS A 171 -12.46 -9.43 14.03
N GLY A 172 -12.07 -8.45 13.20
CA GLY A 172 -10.96 -7.55 13.51
C GLY A 172 -9.58 -8.07 13.09
N ILE A 173 -9.49 -9.29 12.54
CA ILE A 173 -8.33 -9.74 11.77
C ILE A 173 -8.82 -9.77 10.32
N GLY A 174 -8.73 -8.62 9.64
CA GLY A 174 -9.26 -8.46 8.29
C GLY A 174 -8.37 -9.13 7.24
N ASP A 175 -7.30 -8.49 6.95
CA ASP A 175 -6.33 -8.86 5.91
C ASP A 175 -4.92 -8.36 6.29
N GLU A 176 -4.01 -8.38 5.35
CA GLU A 176 -2.63 -7.89 5.52
C GLU A 176 -2.58 -6.40 5.86
N GLN A 177 -3.57 -5.62 5.46
CA GLN A 177 -3.65 -4.21 5.80
C GLN A 177 -3.94 -3.98 7.28
N ASP A 178 -4.72 -4.86 7.91
CA ASP A 178 -4.99 -4.79 9.36
C ASP A 178 -3.72 -5.12 10.17
N THR A 179 -2.97 -6.15 9.76
CA THR A 179 -1.69 -6.50 10.40
C THR A 179 -0.64 -5.42 10.20
N LEU A 180 -0.57 -4.82 9.02
CA LEU A 180 0.28 -3.68 8.74
C LEU A 180 -0.02 -2.51 9.68
N ASN A 181 -1.31 -2.14 9.80
CA ASN A 181 -1.72 -1.02 10.63
C ASN A 181 -1.50 -1.27 12.13
N GLN A 182 -1.53 -2.54 12.55
CA GLN A 182 -1.17 -2.92 13.91
C GLN A 182 0.29 -2.61 14.22
N ILE A 183 1.22 -2.96 13.31
CA ILE A 183 2.64 -2.66 13.47
C ILE A 183 2.90 -1.16 13.35
N PHE A 184 2.33 -0.54 12.33
CA PHE A 184 2.56 0.87 12.01
C PHE A 184 2.15 1.82 13.16
N ASN A 185 1.08 1.49 13.87
CA ASN A 185 0.59 2.27 15.00
C ASN A 185 1.10 1.78 16.37
N SER A 186 2.08 0.88 16.37
CA SER A 186 2.78 0.45 17.59
C SER A 186 3.93 1.39 17.94
N ASP A 187 4.41 1.32 19.19
CA ASP A 187 5.58 2.08 19.63
C ASP A 187 6.92 1.41 19.24
N MET A 188 6.87 0.36 18.39
CA MET A 188 8.05 -0.42 18.03
C MET A 188 8.91 0.26 16.97
N TYR A 189 8.31 1.11 16.14
CA TYR A 189 8.95 1.74 15.00
C TYR A 189 8.69 3.24 14.96
N ASN A 190 9.68 4.00 14.44
CA ASN A 190 9.46 5.38 14.06
C ASN A 190 8.74 5.42 12.72
N THR A 191 7.54 5.96 12.67
CA THR A 191 6.66 5.89 11.51
C THR A 191 6.30 7.26 10.97
N LYS A 192 6.08 7.33 9.65
CA LYS A 192 5.62 8.53 8.96
C LYS A 192 4.48 8.23 8.01
N ILE A 193 3.44 9.03 8.08
CA ILE A 193 2.38 9.02 7.09
C ILE A 193 2.67 10.11 6.08
N VAL A 194 2.78 9.72 4.81
CA VAL A 194 2.78 10.67 3.70
C VAL A 194 1.33 10.89 3.28
N ASP A 195 0.94 12.14 3.09
CA ASP A 195 -0.44 12.48 2.74
C ASP A 195 -0.84 11.80 1.41
N ALA A 196 -1.99 11.14 1.42
CA ALA A 196 -2.51 10.41 0.27
C ALA A 196 -2.68 11.32 -0.96
N MET A 197 -3.12 12.55 -0.75
CA MET A 197 -3.36 13.50 -1.83
C MET A 197 -2.07 13.99 -2.48
N GLY A 198 -0.99 14.13 -1.71
CA GLY A 198 0.30 14.59 -2.21
C GLY A 198 1.19 13.49 -2.77
N SER A 199 1.05 12.26 -2.33
CA SER A 199 1.95 11.14 -2.65
C SER A 199 1.26 9.96 -3.27
N ASN A 200 0.10 9.60 -2.75
CA ASN A 200 -0.72 8.51 -3.24
C ASN A 200 -2.15 9.02 -3.35
N VAL A 201 -2.59 9.17 -4.56
CA VAL A 201 -4.02 9.32 -4.80
C VAL A 201 -4.53 7.93 -5.12
N SER A 202 -4.91 7.22 -4.08
CA SER A 202 -5.69 6.01 -4.25
C SER A 202 -7.09 6.43 -4.64
N TYR A 203 -7.34 6.54 -5.90
CA TYR A 203 -8.69 6.48 -6.43
C TYR A 203 -9.11 5.02 -6.47
N GLY A 204 -9.07 4.39 -5.33
CA GLY A 204 -9.83 3.20 -5.11
C GLY A 204 -11.27 3.59 -5.24
N ILE A 205 -11.74 3.66 -6.46
CA ILE A 205 -13.12 3.46 -6.76
C ILE A 205 -13.36 2.01 -6.41
N SER A 206 -13.40 1.76 -5.13
CA SER A 206 -13.86 0.50 -4.66
C SER A 206 -15.36 0.48 -4.92
N ASN A 207 -15.74 0.04 -6.10
CA ASN A 207 -17.08 -0.47 -6.34
C ASN A 207 -17.46 -1.54 -5.30
N HIS A 208 -16.56 -1.89 -4.41
CA HIS A 208 -16.74 -2.87 -3.34
C HIS A 208 -17.44 -2.32 -2.11
N TRP A 209 -17.46 -1.00 -1.88
CA TRP A 209 -17.95 -0.45 -0.62
C TRP A 209 -19.26 0.35 -0.72
N GLY A 210 -19.98 0.21 -1.79
CA GLY A 210 -21.35 0.73 -1.89
C GLY A 210 -21.55 1.73 -3.01
N LYS A 211 -22.72 1.64 -3.63
CA LYS A 211 -23.16 2.39 -4.80
C LYS A 211 -23.33 3.91 -4.62
N ASN A 212 -22.89 4.46 -3.49
CA ASN A 212 -23.12 5.86 -3.12
C ASN A 212 -21.83 6.66 -2.86
N ASP A 213 -20.65 6.10 -3.11
CA ASP A 213 -19.42 6.85 -2.93
C ASP A 213 -19.15 7.67 -4.18
N ASN A 214 -19.26 8.99 -4.05
CA ASN A 214 -19.07 9.99 -5.11
C ASN A 214 -17.60 10.14 -5.56
N HIS A 215 -16.81 9.08 -5.50
CA HIS A 215 -15.39 9.10 -5.89
C HIS A 215 -15.18 9.43 -7.38
N TRP A 216 -16.19 9.20 -8.22
CA TRP A 216 -16.15 9.59 -9.63
C TRP A 216 -16.05 11.11 -9.83
N GLU A 217 -16.55 11.90 -8.90
CA GLU A 217 -16.43 13.36 -8.97
C GLU A 217 -14.97 13.81 -8.84
N SER A 218 -14.15 13.06 -8.07
CA SER A 218 -12.74 13.38 -7.87
C SER A 218 -11.90 13.25 -9.14
N TRP A 219 -12.17 12.24 -9.98
CA TRP A 219 -11.46 12.07 -11.25
C TRP A 219 -11.73 13.20 -12.24
N SER A 220 -12.95 13.72 -12.26
CA SER A 220 -13.31 14.84 -13.12
C SER A 220 -12.60 16.15 -12.73
N GLN A 221 -11.99 16.20 -11.55
CA GLN A 221 -11.27 17.35 -11.02
C GLN A 221 -9.77 17.27 -11.29
N ILE A 222 -9.28 16.11 -11.79
CA ILE A 222 -7.87 15.98 -12.17
C ILE A 222 -7.61 16.78 -13.45
N TYR A 223 -6.56 17.57 -13.42
CA TYR A 223 -6.10 18.34 -14.56
C TYR A 223 -4.60 18.18 -14.79
N VAL A 224 -4.17 18.45 -16.02
CA VAL A 224 -2.78 18.40 -16.45
C VAL A 224 -2.20 19.81 -16.39
N LYS A 225 -1.05 19.96 -15.73
CA LYS A 225 -0.25 21.17 -15.73
C LYS A 225 1.23 20.78 -15.76
N ASP A 226 2.02 21.39 -16.66
CA ASP A 226 3.45 21.12 -16.79
C ASP A 226 3.78 19.62 -16.91
N ASP A 227 3.01 18.91 -17.75
CA ASP A 227 3.10 17.45 -17.99
C ASP A 227 2.94 16.58 -16.74
N ARG A 228 2.25 17.08 -15.71
CA ARG A 228 1.92 16.36 -14.49
C ARG A 228 0.45 16.44 -14.18
N LEU A 229 -0.01 15.47 -13.40
CA LEU A 229 -1.38 15.42 -12.90
C LEU A 229 -1.51 16.20 -11.60
N TYR A 230 -2.56 16.97 -11.50
CA TYR A 230 -2.90 17.77 -10.31
C TYR A 230 -4.35 17.58 -9.92
N LEU A 231 -4.59 17.79 -8.64
CA LEU A 231 -5.90 17.91 -8.03
C LEU A 231 -5.81 19.07 -7.03
N ASP A 232 -6.84 19.89 -6.93
CA ASP A 232 -6.87 20.93 -5.90
C ASP A 232 -7.23 20.32 -4.55
N ASP A 233 -6.47 20.70 -3.51
CA ASP A 233 -6.77 20.32 -2.13
C ASP A 233 -8.17 20.83 -1.76
N PRO A 234 -9.09 19.93 -1.40
CA PRO A 234 -10.47 20.32 -1.09
C PRO A 234 -10.60 21.26 0.12
N LYS A 235 -9.55 21.36 0.96
CA LYS A 235 -9.54 22.24 2.14
C LYS A 235 -8.97 23.63 1.83
N THR A 236 -7.92 23.68 1.02
CA THR A 236 -7.17 24.92 0.77
C THR A 236 -7.39 25.49 -0.62
N GLY A 237 -7.85 24.67 -1.58
CA GLY A 237 -7.94 25.00 -2.99
C GLY A 237 -6.58 25.07 -3.70
N GLU A 238 -5.50 24.70 -3.03
CA GLU A 238 -4.15 24.75 -3.62
C GLU A 238 -3.88 23.52 -4.49
N PRO A 239 -3.19 23.69 -5.63
CA PRO A 239 -2.83 22.57 -6.49
C PRO A 239 -1.90 21.58 -5.81
N MET A 240 -2.29 20.32 -5.79
CA MET A 240 -1.46 19.20 -5.33
C MET A 240 -1.08 18.32 -6.51
N CYS A 241 0.22 18.06 -6.67
CA CYS A 241 0.70 17.13 -7.67
C CYS A 241 0.36 15.69 -7.25
N ILE A 242 -0.34 14.98 -8.13
CA ILE A 242 -0.61 13.56 -7.96
C ILE A 242 0.66 12.80 -8.34
N LYS A 243 1.18 12.01 -7.42
CA LYS A 243 2.45 11.28 -7.63
C LYS A 243 2.25 9.79 -7.88
N ILE A 244 1.16 9.25 -7.38
CA ILE A 244 0.75 7.87 -7.63
C ILE A 244 -0.75 7.83 -7.82
N MET A 245 -1.18 7.11 -8.83
CA MET A 245 -2.55 6.66 -8.99
C MET A 245 -2.58 5.17 -8.69
N HIS A 246 -3.35 4.80 -7.68
CA HIS A 246 -3.55 3.43 -7.27
C HIS A 246 -5.04 3.10 -7.32
N GLN A 247 -5.41 2.10 -8.08
CA GLN A 247 -6.78 1.65 -8.21
C GLN A 247 -6.94 0.29 -7.55
N ALA A 248 -7.35 0.30 -6.29
CA ALA A 248 -7.67 -0.92 -5.58
C ALA A 248 -8.79 -1.68 -6.30
N GLY A 249 -8.46 -2.87 -6.85
CA GLY A 249 -9.42 -3.70 -7.57
C GLY A 249 -9.22 -3.83 -9.09
N GLY A 250 -8.09 -3.41 -9.62
CA GLY A 250 -7.59 -3.91 -10.91
C GLY A 250 -8.13 -3.25 -12.17
N HIS A 251 -8.56 -2.00 -12.15
CA HIS A 251 -9.07 -1.34 -13.36
C HIS A 251 -8.34 -0.04 -13.77
N ALA A 252 -7.27 0.36 -13.08
CA ALA A 252 -6.54 1.61 -13.38
C ALA A 252 -5.95 1.61 -14.80
N ALA A 253 -5.37 0.50 -15.20
CA ALA A 253 -4.72 0.39 -16.51
C ALA A 253 -5.68 0.54 -17.70
N ALA A 254 -6.93 0.17 -17.54
CA ALA A 254 -7.94 0.25 -18.59
C ALA A 254 -8.46 1.68 -18.84
N GLN A 255 -8.27 2.60 -17.89
CA GLN A 255 -8.82 3.95 -17.95
C GLN A 255 -7.80 5.02 -18.39
N LEU A 256 -6.51 4.67 -18.42
CA LEU A 256 -5.43 5.56 -18.86
C LEU A 256 -5.07 5.40 -20.35
N ASN A 257 -5.94 4.81 -21.16
CA ASN A 257 -5.80 4.74 -22.63
C ASN A 257 -6.42 5.94 -23.29
#